data_b73f0b8a0957befadda65f03a0a33625
#
_entry.id   b73f0b8a0957befadda65f03a0a33625
#
_cell.length_a   1.000
_cell.length_b   1.000
_cell.length_c   1.000
_cell.angle_alpha   90.00
_cell.angle_beta   90.00
_cell.angle_gamma   90.00
#
_symmetry.space_group_name_H-M   'P 1'
#
loop_
_entity.id
_entity.type
_entity.pdbx_description
1 polymer ?
#
loop_
_entity_poly.entity_id
_entity_poly.type
_entity_poly.pdbx_seq_one_letter_code
_entity_poly.pdbx_strand_id
1 'polypeptide(L)'
;MTHVLVVDDEIGIRNLLSEILEDQGYGVFTACDAQSAREQLKAVHIDLILLDIWMPDTDGITLLKELVSTRVLNCPVIMMSGHGTIETAMEAMRYGAMGFLEKPIG
;
A
#
# COMPACT_ATOMS: atom_id res chain seq x y z
N MET A 1 -4.55 -14.86 -11.62
CA MET A 1 -4.01 -14.68 -10.26
C MET A 1 -4.13 -13.23 -9.86
N THR A 2 -4.64 -12.98 -8.67
CA THR A 2 -4.73 -11.62 -8.13
C THR A 2 -3.36 -11.17 -7.62
N HIS A 3 -2.92 -10.01 -8.08
CA HIS A 3 -1.63 -9.46 -7.69
C HIS A 3 -1.79 -8.33 -6.68
N VAL A 4 -1.07 -8.43 -5.58
CA VAL A 4 -1.08 -7.44 -4.49
C VAL A 4 0.28 -6.79 -4.41
N LEU A 5 0.31 -5.46 -4.36
CA LEU A 5 1.54 -4.70 -4.11
C LEU A 5 1.54 -4.28 -2.64
N VAL A 6 2.58 -4.67 -1.91
CA VAL A 6 2.78 -4.27 -0.51
C VAL A 6 3.87 -3.20 -0.48
N VAL A 7 3.50 -2.00 -0.04
CA VAL A 7 4.41 -0.86 0.05
C VAL A 7 4.63 -0.53 1.52
N ASP A 8 5.84 -0.82 2.02
CA ASP A 8 6.19 -0.58 3.41
C ASP A 8 7.73 -0.52 3.50
N ASP A 9 8.27 0.41 4.27
CA ASP A 9 9.72 0.55 4.43
C ASP A 9 10.32 -0.52 5.36
N GLU A 10 9.50 -1.21 6.14
CA GLU A 10 9.94 -2.25 7.05
C GLU A 10 9.96 -3.61 6.37
N ILE A 11 11.14 -4.22 6.26
CA ILE A 11 11.29 -5.52 5.61
C ILE A 11 10.50 -6.62 6.34
N GLY A 12 10.41 -6.55 7.66
CA GLY A 12 9.64 -7.51 8.45
C GLY A 12 8.16 -7.52 8.07
N ILE A 13 7.59 -6.35 7.85
CA ILE A 13 6.18 -6.21 7.44
C ILE A 13 6.00 -6.73 6.00
N ARG A 14 6.90 -6.36 5.08
CA ARG A 14 6.83 -6.86 3.69
C ARG A 14 6.88 -8.38 3.65
N ASN A 15 7.79 -8.99 4.41
CA ASN A 15 7.93 -10.45 4.45
C ASN A 15 6.72 -11.12 5.08
N LEU A 16 6.20 -10.59 6.18
CA LEU A 16 5.03 -11.12 6.86
C LEU A 16 3.80 -11.10 5.96
N LEU A 17 3.52 -9.96 5.37
CA LEU A 17 2.36 -9.82 4.47
C LEU A 17 2.51 -10.66 3.21
N SER A 18 3.71 -10.74 2.66
CA SER A 18 3.97 -11.58 1.49
C SER A 18 3.65 -13.05 1.81
N GLU A 19 4.12 -13.54 2.96
CA GLU A 19 3.88 -14.91 3.37
C GLU A 19 2.38 -15.19 3.57
N ILE A 20 1.69 -14.31 4.29
CA ILE A 20 0.25 -14.45 4.53
C ILE A 20 -0.53 -14.47 3.22
N LEU A 21 -0.25 -13.52 2.32
CA LEU A 21 -0.98 -13.39 1.06
C LEU A 21 -0.66 -14.52 0.09
N GLU A 22 0.59 -14.93 0.00
CA GLU A 22 0.98 -16.04 -0.85
C GLU A 22 0.33 -17.36 -0.39
N ASP A 23 0.21 -17.57 0.91
CA ASP A 23 -0.49 -18.72 1.48
C ASP A 23 -1.97 -18.75 1.07
N GLN A 24 -2.56 -17.61 0.76
CA GLN A 24 -3.94 -17.51 0.29
C GLN A 24 -4.06 -17.56 -1.24
N GLY A 25 -2.95 -17.74 -1.93
CA GLY A 25 -2.97 -17.91 -3.38
C GLY A 25 -2.77 -16.63 -4.17
N TYR A 26 -2.40 -15.52 -3.53
CA TYR A 26 -2.14 -14.25 -4.22
C TYR A 26 -0.70 -14.18 -4.74
N GLY A 27 -0.51 -13.49 -5.86
CA GLY A 27 0.83 -13.08 -6.28
C GLY A 27 1.18 -11.79 -5.56
N VAL A 28 2.40 -11.71 -5.00
CA VAL A 28 2.78 -10.55 -4.18
C VAL A 28 4.02 -9.87 -4.77
N PHE A 29 3.91 -8.56 -4.92
CA PHE A 29 5.03 -7.69 -5.25
C PHE A 29 5.25 -6.75 -4.08
N THR A 30 6.49 -6.33 -3.85
CA THR A 30 6.81 -5.47 -2.72
C THR A 30 7.55 -4.23 -3.18
N ALA A 31 7.40 -3.15 -2.39
CA ALA A 31 8.15 -1.92 -2.59
C ALA A 31 8.51 -1.34 -1.22
N CYS A 32 9.71 -0.81 -1.10
CA CYS A 32 10.20 -0.28 0.18
C CYS A 32 9.98 1.24 0.33
N ASP A 33 9.58 1.92 -0.72
CA ASP A 33 9.36 3.36 -0.72
C ASP A 33 8.40 3.74 -1.87
N ALA A 34 8.09 5.02 -1.97
CA ALA A 34 7.19 5.52 -3.00
C ALA A 34 7.76 5.35 -4.40
N GLN A 35 9.07 5.57 -4.56
CA GLN A 35 9.70 5.46 -5.87
C GLN A 35 9.64 4.03 -6.41
N SER A 36 9.96 3.04 -5.60
CA SER A 36 9.86 1.65 -6.02
C SER A 36 8.41 1.23 -6.25
N ALA A 37 7.46 1.78 -5.49
CA ALA A 37 6.04 1.55 -5.72
C ALA A 37 5.60 2.07 -7.09
N ARG A 38 6.03 3.27 -7.48
CA ARG A 38 5.74 3.85 -8.81
C ARG A 38 6.29 2.96 -9.92
N GLU A 39 7.51 2.44 -9.74
CA GLU A 39 8.14 1.54 -10.71
C GLU A 39 7.37 0.24 -10.87
N GLN A 40 6.94 -0.36 -9.76
CA GLN A 40 6.15 -1.60 -9.80
C GLN A 40 4.80 -1.38 -10.50
N LEU A 41 4.14 -0.27 -10.23
CA LEU A 41 2.85 0.03 -10.85
C LEU A 41 2.95 0.23 -12.36
N LYS A 42 4.10 0.66 -12.86
CA LYS A 42 4.36 0.77 -14.30
C LYS A 42 4.69 -0.57 -14.95
N ALA A 43 5.35 -1.45 -14.20
CA ALA A 43 5.88 -2.69 -14.73
C ALA A 43 4.91 -3.86 -14.68
N VAL A 44 4.00 -3.88 -13.70
CA VAL A 44 3.14 -5.01 -13.39
C VAL A 44 1.69 -4.55 -13.20
N HIS A 45 0.75 -5.38 -13.64
CA HIS A 45 -0.65 -5.15 -13.34
C HIS A 45 -0.92 -5.52 -11.87
N ILE A 46 -1.37 -4.54 -11.08
CA ILE A 46 -1.66 -4.70 -9.66
C ILE A 46 -3.18 -4.58 -9.44
N ASP A 47 -3.72 -5.51 -8.65
CA ASP A 47 -5.16 -5.58 -8.36
C ASP A 47 -5.53 -4.97 -7.00
N LEU A 48 -4.57 -4.86 -6.10
CA LEU A 48 -4.75 -4.28 -4.76
C LEU A 48 -3.43 -3.73 -4.26
N ILE A 49 -3.46 -2.57 -3.64
CA ILE A 49 -2.28 -1.97 -3.00
C ILE A 49 -2.50 -1.91 -1.50
N LEU A 50 -1.53 -2.42 -0.73
CA LEU A 50 -1.43 -2.19 0.71
C LEU A 50 -0.32 -1.16 0.90
N LEU A 51 -0.67 0.02 1.38
CA LEU A 51 0.22 1.18 1.37
C LEU A 51 0.43 1.73 2.78
N ASP A 52 1.68 1.69 3.24
CA ASP A 52 2.06 2.28 4.51
C ASP A 52 1.99 3.81 4.44
N ILE A 53 1.56 4.45 5.53
CA ILE A 53 1.48 5.90 5.59
C ILE A 53 2.86 6.52 5.75
N TRP A 54 3.69 5.97 6.64
CA TRP A 54 4.98 6.55 6.99
C TRP A 54 6.13 5.88 6.24
N MET A 55 6.69 6.59 5.27
CA MET A 55 7.82 6.13 4.45
C MET A 55 8.87 7.23 4.34
N PRO A 56 10.14 6.88 4.07
CA PRO A 56 11.23 7.87 4.14
C PRO A 56 11.23 8.91 3.02
N ASP A 57 10.77 8.57 1.81
CA ASP A 57 10.84 9.49 0.66
C ASP A 57 9.56 10.33 0.50
N THR A 58 8.41 9.66 0.49
CA THR A 58 7.10 10.31 0.33
C THR A 58 6.12 9.55 1.21
N ASP A 59 5.36 10.24 2.06
CA ASP A 59 4.37 9.53 2.87
C ASP A 59 3.26 8.93 2.01
N GLY A 60 2.60 7.89 2.56
CA GLY A 60 1.62 7.12 1.80
C GLY A 60 0.40 7.93 1.38
N ILE A 61 -0.03 8.90 2.16
CA ILE A 61 -1.18 9.75 1.79
C ILE A 61 -0.83 10.64 0.60
N THR A 62 0.37 11.22 0.60
CA THR A 62 0.85 12.01 -0.53
C THR A 62 0.96 11.15 -1.79
N LEU A 63 1.48 9.93 -1.66
CA LEU A 63 1.54 9.00 -2.78
C LEU A 63 0.13 8.63 -3.28
N LEU A 64 -0.81 8.38 -2.38
CA LEU A 64 -2.20 8.10 -2.75
C LEU A 64 -2.80 9.24 -3.57
N LYS A 65 -2.63 10.47 -3.12
CA LYS A 65 -3.10 11.66 -3.84
C LYS A 65 -2.50 11.75 -5.24
N GLU A 66 -1.21 11.51 -5.35
CA GLU A 66 -0.50 11.50 -6.63
C GLU A 66 -1.07 10.45 -7.57
N LEU A 67 -1.25 9.22 -7.10
CA LEU A 67 -1.74 8.12 -7.92
C LEU A 67 -3.16 8.35 -8.39
N VAL A 68 -4.00 8.92 -7.55
CA VAL A 68 -5.39 9.26 -7.91
C VAL A 68 -5.42 10.41 -8.93
N SER A 69 -4.63 11.46 -8.69
CA SER A 69 -4.65 12.65 -9.57
C SER A 69 -4.06 12.37 -10.94
N THR A 70 -3.08 11.50 -11.04
CA THR A 70 -2.46 11.13 -12.33
C THR A 70 -3.22 10.02 -13.04
N ARG A 71 -4.25 9.46 -12.41
CA ARG A 71 -5.06 8.35 -12.94
C ARG A 71 -4.24 7.11 -13.27
N VAL A 72 -3.10 6.95 -12.62
CA VAL A 72 -2.29 5.73 -12.72
C VAL A 72 -2.97 4.59 -11.96
N LEU A 73 -3.74 4.94 -10.93
CA LEU A 73 -4.38 4.00 -10.05
C LEU A 73 -5.69 3.50 -10.65
N ASN A 74 -5.77 2.18 -10.86
CA ASN A 74 -6.99 1.53 -11.33
C ASN A 74 -7.41 0.37 -10.43
N CYS A 75 -6.94 0.36 -9.20
CA CYS A 75 -7.22 -0.69 -8.22
C CYS A 75 -7.43 -0.06 -6.83
N PRO A 76 -8.08 -0.79 -5.91
CA PRO A 76 -8.26 -0.29 -4.55
C PRO A 76 -6.95 -0.18 -3.79
N VAL A 77 -6.91 0.77 -2.86
CA VAL A 77 -5.78 1.00 -1.95
C VAL A 77 -6.28 0.87 -0.52
N ILE A 78 -5.60 0.05 0.27
CA ILE A 78 -5.81 -0.05 1.71
C ILE A 78 -4.58 0.53 2.39
N MET A 79 -4.79 1.52 3.26
CA MET A 79 -3.70 2.14 4.01
C MET A 79 -3.33 1.30 5.23
N MET A 80 -2.08 1.37 5.64
CA MET A 80 -1.57 0.69 6.84
C MET A 80 -0.81 1.69 7.71
N SER A 81 -0.96 1.61 9.02
CA SER A 81 -0.18 2.45 9.93
C SER A 81 -0.07 1.84 11.32
N GLY A 82 1.12 1.93 11.92
CA GLY A 82 1.36 1.55 13.31
C GLY A 82 1.00 2.65 14.29
N HIS A 83 0.83 3.87 13.79
CA HIS A 83 0.48 5.04 14.60
C HIS A 83 -0.73 5.74 14.01
N GLY A 84 -1.64 4.95 13.44
CA GLY A 84 -2.81 5.50 12.79
C GLY A 84 -3.73 6.17 13.79
N THR A 85 -4.10 7.38 13.49
CA THR A 85 -5.19 8.06 14.20
C THR A 85 -6.43 7.98 13.33
N ILE A 86 -7.58 8.15 13.95
CA ILE A 86 -8.84 8.21 13.22
C ILE A 86 -8.78 9.32 12.17
N GLU A 87 -8.18 10.45 12.51
CA GLU A 87 -8.02 11.58 11.58
C GLU A 87 -7.24 11.21 10.33
N THR A 88 -6.12 10.49 10.49
CA THR A 88 -5.31 10.05 9.36
C THR A 88 -6.06 9.06 8.48
N ALA A 89 -6.78 8.11 9.09
CA ALA A 89 -7.61 7.16 8.36
C ALA A 89 -8.71 7.87 7.57
N MET A 90 -9.38 8.83 8.18
CA MET A 90 -10.43 9.59 7.51
C MET A 90 -9.88 10.43 6.36
N GLU A 91 -8.69 11.01 6.53
CA GLU A 91 -8.01 11.74 5.46
C GLU A 91 -7.74 10.82 4.27
N ALA A 92 -7.17 9.64 4.53
CA ALA A 92 -6.90 8.67 3.47
C ALA A 92 -8.18 8.26 2.73
N MET A 93 -9.26 8.03 3.46
CA MET A 93 -10.55 7.67 2.86
C MET A 93 -11.09 8.80 1.97
N ARG A 94 -10.92 10.06 2.37
CA ARG A 94 -11.31 11.21 1.55
C ARG A 94 -10.53 11.30 0.24
N TYR A 95 -9.28 10.84 0.23
CA TYR A 95 -8.44 10.86 -0.97
C TYR A 95 -8.52 9.58 -1.80
N GLY A 96 -9.43 8.68 -1.44
CA GLY A 96 -9.74 7.54 -2.28
C GLY A 96 -9.28 6.18 -1.78
N ALA A 97 -8.72 6.08 -0.57
CA ALA A 97 -8.42 4.78 0.01
C ALA A 97 -9.72 4.04 0.29
N MET A 98 -9.72 2.73 0.08
CA MET A 98 -10.87 1.88 0.32
C MET A 98 -10.97 1.39 1.76
N GLY A 99 -9.85 1.32 2.46
CA GLY A 99 -9.82 0.83 3.83
C GLY A 99 -8.54 1.22 4.55
N PHE A 100 -8.46 0.82 5.80
CA PHE A 100 -7.36 1.14 6.68
C PHE A 100 -7.08 -0.04 7.60
N LEU A 101 -5.81 -0.44 7.71
CA LEU A 101 -5.36 -1.48 8.61
C LEU A 101 -4.39 -0.88 9.63
N GLU A 102 -4.57 -1.25 10.90
CA GLU A 102 -3.67 -0.83 11.97
C GLU A 102 -2.63 -1.91 12.22
N LYS A 103 -1.38 -1.52 12.33
CA LYS A 103 -0.30 -2.43 12.72
C LYS A 103 -0.29 -2.61 14.25
N PRO A 104 0.16 -3.72 14.81
CA PRO A 104 0.67 -4.90 14.10
C PRO A 104 -0.44 -5.73 13.47
N ILE A 105 -0.11 -6.30 12.31
CA ILE A 105 -1.02 -7.16 11.57
C ILE A 105 -0.68 -8.60 11.94
N GLY A 106 -1.66 -9.29 12.43
CA GLY A 106 -1.40 -10.66 12.86
C GLY A 106 -2.54 -11.60 12.69
#